data_d980b885ad6b5e28300985c4a22fd30a
#
_entry.id   d980b885ad6b5e28300985c4a22fd30a
#
_cell.length_a   1.000
_cell.length_b   1.000
_cell.length_c   1.000
_cell.angle_alpha   90.00
_cell.angle_beta   90.00
_cell.angle_gamma   90.00
#
_symmetry.space_group_name_H-M   'P 1'
#
loop_
_entity.id
_entity.type
_entity.pdbx_description
1 polymer ?
#
loop_
_entity_poly.entity_id
_entity_poly.type
_entity_poly.pdbx_seq_one_letter_code
_entity_poly.pdbx_strand_id
1 'polypeptide(L)'
;MQHARGPLALAGVCCLLLGMQSSAQNRANVSVDLGNPVNVLTDTSLGLPASMSDSNSFNPASLPYLRVAGVTALRYPGNHGVADLYHWSTRTTTHYKGADAGYFAPESNFGSFARLVDKLGQAVIVVNYGANFDGAGGGEPAEAAAWVAYANGDSTSSKAIGKDSTGEDWHTVGYWANLRSQAPLATDDGLNFLRIEHPKPFGFRLWQVGDEVYNNGFYGGDHTGTPDLHGAAPTGPKDFGKLKNDPKLSPASFAENLKAFAQAMKSVDPSIEIGAAFTMPASPDPSNHDWVPDWNRNVLKGACADLDFVTFDWSQQLLLPPDWKTLDEAGLLSNLGYQQANVIGLLITSMREDYKKFCPANHTPRFAFAPAGLATWMKVEHPVVKALWIAEFYAQLIETGAVNVNWNEMYGDSMLSPDRKKLGAAFYGLQMLHTLAHNPGDRLLGVNSSTNMVGAHATFRRDGFIGLMLVNKDPKSPVAVKVTLKNGGVGAAGKRIDYGAEQFNAGAAANVAPFSAAGNEFTVTVPPYTITDILLPRQN
;
A
#
# COMPACT_ATOMS: atom_id res chain seq x y z
N MET A 1 2.33 -72.69 71.95
CA MET A 1 1.56 -72.77 70.65
C MET A 1 1.17 -71.37 70.25
N GLN A 2 1.36 -71.06 69.02
CA GLN A 2 1.00 -69.85 68.27
C GLN A 2 2.02 -68.72 68.28
N HIS A 3 2.59 -68.60 67.11
CA HIS A 3 3.51 -67.59 66.64
C HIS A 3 2.75 -66.27 66.31
N ALA A 4 3.29 -65.14 66.74
CA ALA A 4 2.93 -63.84 66.24
C ALA A 4 4.15 -63.26 65.49
N ARG A 5 3.96 -63.10 64.20
CA ARG A 5 4.87 -62.40 63.28
C ARG A 5 4.54 -60.90 63.30
N GLY A 6 5.50 -60.04 63.59
CA GLY A 6 5.36 -58.57 63.36
C GLY A 6 5.70 -58.17 61.93
N PRO A 7 5.17 -57.08 61.45
CA PRO A 7 5.46 -56.63 60.10
C PRO A 7 6.68 -55.70 60.00
N LEU A 8 7.54 -55.98 59.01
CA LEU A 8 8.60 -55.09 58.53
C LEU A 8 8.01 -53.80 57.90
N ALA A 9 8.48 -52.66 58.38
CA ALA A 9 8.25 -51.40 57.76
C ALA A 9 9.23 -51.18 56.57
N LEU A 10 8.73 -51.16 55.36
CA LEU A 10 9.48 -50.72 54.16
C LEU A 10 9.39 -49.17 54.06
N ALA A 11 10.52 -48.50 54.26
CA ALA A 11 10.67 -47.07 53.99
C ALA A 11 10.83 -46.91 52.48
N GLY A 12 9.77 -46.43 51.85
CA GLY A 12 9.78 -46.04 50.43
C GLY A 12 10.44 -44.66 50.25
N VAL A 13 11.60 -44.65 49.59
CA VAL A 13 12.25 -43.43 49.12
C VAL A 13 11.47 -42.96 47.87
N CYS A 14 10.64 -41.90 48.02
CA CYS A 14 10.00 -41.21 46.91
C CYS A 14 11.01 -40.28 46.26
N CYS A 15 11.69 -40.73 45.19
CA CYS A 15 12.43 -39.86 44.29
C CYS A 15 11.41 -39.00 43.53
N LEU A 16 11.25 -37.74 43.91
CA LEU A 16 10.61 -36.70 43.12
C LEU A 16 11.48 -36.42 41.87
N LEU A 17 11.18 -37.12 40.79
CA LEU A 17 11.60 -36.71 39.44
C LEU A 17 10.82 -35.45 39.10
N LEU A 18 11.40 -34.29 39.39
CA LEU A 18 11.05 -33.04 38.75
C LEU A 18 11.34 -33.20 37.24
N GLY A 19 10.34 -33.64 36.52
CA GLY A 19 10.35 -33.58 35.06
C GLY A 19 10.47 -32.13 34.65
N MET A 20 11.68 -31.69 34.33
CA MET A 20 11.86 -30.51 33.46
C MET A 20 11.20 -30.85 32.15
N GLN A 21 9.96 -30.43 31.98
CA GLN A 21 9.39 -30.30 30.65
C GLN A 21 10.25 -29.23 29.94
N SER A 22 11.27 -29.68 29.22
CA SER A 22 11.85 -28.84 28.18
C SER A 22 10.70 -28.59 27.17
N SER A 23 10.07 -27.43 27.24
CA SER A 23 9.21 -26.97 26.17
C SER A 23 10.05 -27.08 24.91
N ALA A 24 9.66 -27.94 23.97
CA ALA A 24 10.32 -28.04 22.68
C ALA A 24 10.29 -26.64 22.10
N GLN A 25 11.42 -25.96 22.09
CA GLN A 25 11.52 -24.61 21.55
C GLN A 25 11.12 -24.69 20.06
N ASN A 26 10.07 -23.96 19.66
CA ASN A 26 9.69 -23.88 18.27
C ASN A 26 10.90 -23.45 17.44
N ARG A 27 11.18 -24.16 16.36
CA ARG A 27 12.36 -23.91 15.51
C ARG A 27 11.90 -23.58 14.10
N ALA A 28 12.57 -22.61 13.47
CA ALA A 28 12.41 -22.30 12.07
C ALA A 28 13.78 -22.16 11.40
N ASN A 29 13.84 -22.46 10.12
CA ASN A 29 15.01 -22.20 9.28
C ASN A 29 14.67 -21.10 8.28
N VAL A 30 15.53 -20.10 8.18
CA VAL A 30 15.43 -19.00 7.22
C VAL A 30 16.69 -19.01 6.37
N SER A 31 16.54 -19.01 5.07
CA SER A 31 17.65 -18.85 4.13
C SER A 31 17.51 -17.54 3.34
N VAL A 32 18.58 -16.76 3.30
CA VAL A 32 18.67 -15.49 2.57
C VAL A 32 19.72 -15.63 1.48
N ASP A 33 19.38 -15.27 0.26
CA ASP A 33 20.33 -15.26 -0.87
C ASP A 33 20.84 -13.83 -1.13
N LEU A 34 22.06 -13.54 -0.66
CA LEU A 34 22.71 -12.24 -0.80
C LEU A 34 23.09 -11.91 -2.26
N GLY A 35 23.12 -12.91 -3.14
CA GLY A 35 23.38 -12.75 -4.57
C GLY A 35 22.14 -12.53 -5.43
N ASN A 36 20.93 -12.64 -4.84
CA ASN A 36 19.66 -12.57 -5.56
C ASN A 36 18.77 -11.40 -5.09
N PRO A 37 19.03 -10.17 -5.56
CA PRO A 37 18.10 -9.06 -5.33
C PRO A 37 16.81 -9.30 -6.13
N VAL A 38 15.67 -9.25 -5.44
CA VAL A 38 14.35 -9.47 -6.04
C VAL A 38 13.67 -8.16 -6.45
N ASN A 39 13.96 -7.07 -5.73
CA ASN A 39 13.51 -5.71 -6.08
C ASN A 39 14.39 -4.65 -5.42
N VAL A 40 14.12 -3.39 -5.76
CA VAL A 40 14.81 -2.21 -5.22
C VAL A 40 13.76 -1.27 -4.63
N LEU A 41 14.00 -0.81 -3.41
CA LEU A 41 13.16 0.21 -2.77
C LEU A 41 13.24 1.52 -3.58
N THR A 42 12.08 2.11 -3.88
CA THR A 42 11.97 3.40 -4.56
C THR A 42 11.54 4.49 -3.58
N ASP A 43 11.60 5.73 -4.01
CA ASP A 43 11.08 6.88 -3.25
C ASP A 43 9.54 6.94 -3.20
N THR A 44 8.85 6.01 -3.86
CA THR A 44 7.39 5.87 -3.85
C THR A 44 6.91 4.62 -3.13
N SER A 45 7.80 3.72 -2.70
CA SER A 45 7.43 2.37 -2.24
C SER A 45 6.53 2.36 -1.01
N LEU A 46 6.79 3.24 -0.03
CA LEU A 46 6.07 3.25 1.25
C LEU A 46 5.06 4.40 1.27
N GLY A 47 3.80 4.09 1.01
CA GLY A 47 2.71 5.05 0.84
C GLY A 47 1.65 5.01 1.93
N LEU A 48 0.94 6.13 2.10
CA LEU A 48 -0.30 6.27 2.86
C LEU A 48 -1.30 7.11 2.07
N PRO A 49 -2.61 6.91 2.28
CA PRO A 49 -3.62 7.77 1.68
C PRO A 49 -3.68 9.11 2.42
N ALA A 50 -3.85 10.18 1.67
CA ALA A 50 -4.19 11.50 2.17
C ALA A 50 -5.64 11.77 1.78
N SER A 51 -6.56 11.42 2.68
CA SER A 51 -7.99 11.50 2.42
C SER A 51 -8.49 12.94 2.46
N MET A 52 -9.23 13.34 1.43
CA MET A 52 -9.86 14.66 1.36
C MET A 52 -11.02 14.83 2.36
N SER A 53 -11.56 13.77 2.90
CA SER A 53 -12.60 13.82 3.94
C SER A 53 -12.04 13.99 5.36
N ASP A 54 -10.71 13.91 5.54
CA ASP A 54 -10.05 14.05 6.84
C ASP A 54 -9.17 15.30 6.88
N SER A 55 -9.58 16.30 7.66
CA SER A 55 -8.87 17.57 7.86
C SER A 55 -7.46 17.40 8.45
N ASN A 56 -7.19 16.27 9.12
CA ASN A 56 -5.89 15.99 9.69
C ASN A 56 -4.87 15.51 8.65
N SER A 57 -5.32 14.92 7.54
CA SER A 57 -4.46 14.32 6.51
C SER A 57 -3.44 15.30 5.92
N PHE A 58 -3.72 16.60 5.96
CA PHE A 58 -2.87 17.64 5.38
C PHE A 58 -2.15 18.51 6.42
N ASN A 59 -2.24 18.12 7.69
CA ASN A 59 -1.63 18.89 8.76
C ASN A 59 -0.10 18.69 8.78
N PRO A 60 0.71 19.77 8.60
CA PRO A 60 2.18 19.65 8.58
C PRO A 60 2.78 19.08 9.87
N ALA A 61 2.07 19.14 11.00
CA ALA A 61 2.51 18.54 12.25
C ALA A 61 2.60 17.00 12.20
N SER A 62 2.08 16.37 11.15
CA SER A 62 2.21 14.93 10.90
C SER A 62 3.58 14.53 10.31
N LEU A 63 4.28 15.46 9.66
CA LEU A 63 5.55 15.18 8.97
C LEU A 63 6.60 14.45 9.80
N PRO A 64 6.88 14.82 11.07
CA PRO A 64 7.85 14.09 11.88
C PRO A 64 7.47 12.62 12.06
N TYR A 65 6.18 12.33 12.25
CA TYR A 65 5.68 10.97 12.44
C TYR A 65 5.75 10.17 11.15
N LEU A 66 5.32 10.76 10.03
CA LEU A 66 5.39 10.11 8.71
C LEU A 66 6.83 9.71 8.33
N ARG A 67 7.79 10.61 8.59
CA ARG A 67 9.21 10.33 8.36
C ARG A 67 9.75 9.22 9.25
N VAL A 68 9.38 9.21 10.53
CA VAL A 68 9.80 8.15 11.47
C VAL A 68 9.20 6.81 11.09
N ALA A 69 7.97 6.79 10.58
CA ALA A 69 7.34 5.59 10.03
C ALA A 69 7.93 5.17 8.66
N GLY A 70 8.81 5.98 8.06
CA GLY A 70 9.42 5.68 6.77
C GLY A 70 8.52 5.93 5.57
N VAL A 71 7.43 6.68 5.75
CA VAL A 71 6.51 7.03 4.65
C VAL A 71 7.22 7.97 3.69
N THR A 72 7.21 7.62 2.41
CA THR A 72 7.89 8.36 1.34
C THR A 72 6.93 8.90 0.30
N ALA A 73 5.68 8.42 0.28
CA ALA A 73 4.68 8.86 -0.68
C ALA A 73 3.30 9.02 -0.05
N LEU A 74 2.49 9.93 -0.57
CA LEU A 74 1.08 10.05 -0.22
C LEU A 74 0.21 9.93 -1.47
N ARG A 75 -0.90 9.17 -1.36
CA ARG A 75 -1.90 9.01 -2.41
C ARG A 75 -3.04 10.02 -2.20
N TYR A 76 -3.39 10.78 -3.25
CA TYR A 76 -4.43 11.81 -3.22
C TYR A 76 -5.37 11.65 -4.43
N PRO A 77 -6.67 11.85 -4.29
CA PRO A 77 -7.43 12.30 -3.11
C PRO A 77 -7.79 11.21 -2.10
N GLY A 78 -7.40 9.98 -2.27
CA GLY A 78 -7.33 8.95 -1.22
C GLY A 78 -8.64 8.28 -0.79
N ASN A 79 -9.78 8.59 -1.41
CA ASN A 79 -11.06 7.97 -1.09
C ASN A 79 -11.62 7.22 -2.29
N HIS A 80 -12.14 6.00 -2.06
CA HIS A 80 -12.84 5.22 -3.07
C HIS A 80 -14.01 5.99 -3.69
N GLY A 81 -14.14 5.92 -5.02
CA GLY A 81 -15.24 6.50 -5.79
C GLY A 81 -15.30 8.03 -5.79
N VAL A 82 -14.76 8.69 -4.77
CA VAL A 82 -14.76 10.16 -4.70
C VAL A 82 -13.75 10.76 -5.66
N ALA A 83 -12.64 10.08 -5.91
CA ALA A 83 -11.61 10.53 -6.84
C ALA A 83 -12.18 10.78 -8.24
N ASP A 84 -13.14 9.96 -8.68
CA ASP A 84 -13.80 10.02 -9.98
C ASP A 84 -14.93 11.06 -10.08
N LEU A 85 -15.16 11.82 -9.03
CA LEU A 85 -16.08 12.95 -8.99
C LEU A 85 -15.38 14.28 -8.64
N TYR A 86 -14.11 14.22 -8.22
CA TYR A 86 -13.41 15.35 -7.63
C TYR A 86 -12.72 16.24 -8.68
N HIS A 87 -13.03 17.54 -8.59
CA HIS A 87 -12.42 18.60 -9.40
C HIS A 87 -11.39 19.36 -8.56
N TRP A 88 -10.14 19.09 -8.81
CA TRP A 88 -9.01 19.60 -8.02
C TRP A 88 -8.88 21.13 -8.07
N SER A 89 -9.25 21.74 -9.22
CA SER A 89 -9.11 23.18 -9.48
C SER A 89 -10.16 24.03 -8.77
N THR A 90 -11.27 23.43 -8.38
CA THR A 90 -12.40 24.11 -7.69
C THR A 90 -12.64 23.60 -6.29
N ARG A 91 -12.03 22.48 -5.89
CA ARG A 91 -12.30 21.77 -4.62
C ARG A 91 -13.76 21.33 -4.51
N THR A 92 -14.35 20.92 -5.61
CA THR A 92 -15.74 20.48 -5.66
C THR A 92 -15.83 19.05 -6.15
N THR A 93 -16.99 18.44 -5.99
CA THR A 93 -17.34 17.20 -6.67
C THR A 93 -18.55 17.39 -7.53
N THR A 94 -18.60 16.65 -8.60
CA THR A 94 -19.82 16.53 -9.39
C THR A 94 -20.90 15.83 -8.57
N HIS A 95 -22.06 16.47 -8.47
CA HIS A 95 -23.26 15.87 -7.90
C HIS A 95 -24.09 15.23 -9.01
N TYR A 96 -24.41 13.96 -8.88
CA TYR A 96 -25.42 13.31 -9.72
C TYR A 96 -26.47 12.60 -8.85
N LYS A 97 -27.66 12.41 -9.40
CA LYS A 97 -28.75 11.78 -8.65
C LYS A 97 -28.35 10.35 -8.21
N GLY A 98 -28.10 10.17 -6.93
CA GLY A 98 -27.85 8.86 -6.33
C GLY A 98 -26.46 8.62 -5.78
N ALA A 99 -25.52 9.56 -5.95
CA ALA A 99 -24.26 9.54 -5.21
C ALA A 99 -24.05 10.91 -4.56
N ASP A 100 -23.80 10.87 -3.28
CA ASP A 100 -23.23 11.97 -2.51
C ASP A 100 -21.75 11.68 -2.35
N ALA A 101 -20.91 12.56 -2.84
CA ALA A 101 -19.46 12.43 -2.69
C ALA A 101 -18.98 12.56 -1.23
N GLY A 102 -19.91 12.81 -0.33
CA GLY A 102 -19.64 12.95 1.10
C GLY A 102 -19.01 14.29 1.47
N TYR A 103 -18.55 14.34 2.71
CA TYR A 103 -17.94 15.53 3.28
C TYR A 103 -16.50 15.72 2.78
N PHE A 104 -16.18 16.95 2.42
CA PHE A 104 -14.79 17.40 2.27
C PHE A 104 -14.38 18.26 3.43
N ALA A 105 -13.19 18.05 3.91
CA ALA A 105 -12.55 18.99 4.80
C ALA A 105 -12.01 20.17 3.96
N PRO A 106 -12.36 21.42 4.27
CA PRO A 106 -11.96 22.59 3.48
C PRO A 106 -10.44 22.74 3.31
N GLU A 107 -9.66 22.27 4.29
CA GLU A 107 -8.20 22.28 4.30
C GLU A 107 -7.61 21.17 3.42
N SER A 108 -8.41 20.18 3.04
CA SER A 108 -7.97 19.00 2.30
C SER A 108 -7.94 19.24 0.78
N ASN A 109 -7.36 20.37 0.38
CA ASN A 109 -7.19 20.77 -1.02
C ASN A 109 -5.81 20.42 -1.56
N PHE A 110 -5.67 20.46 -2.88
CA PHE A 110 -4.43 20.07 -3.54
C PHE A 110 -3.23 20.95 -3.18
N GLY A 111 -3.42 22.24 -2.96
CA GLY A 111 -2.34 23.14 -2.53
C GLY A 111 -1.77 22.75 -1.16
N SER A 112 -2.63 22.43 -0.19
CA SER A 112 -2.23 21.93 1.13
C SER A 112 -1.52 20.58 1.04
N PHE A 113 -2.06 19.68 0.22
CA PHE A 113 -1.44 18.39 -0.08
C PHE A 113 -0.04 18.54 -0.66
N ALA A 114 0.10 19.35 -1.71
CA ALA A 114 1.37 19.55 -2.40
C ALA A 114 2.46 20.12 -1.48
N ARG A 115 2.12 21.09 -0.62
CA ARG A 115 3.04 21.61 0.41
C ARG A 115 3.50 20.56 1.42
N LEU A 116 2.61 19.63 1.77
CA LEU A 116 2.96 18.54 2.69
C LEU A 116 3.91 17.55 2.03
N VAL A 117 3.58 17.12 0.80
CA VAL A 117 4.35 16.12 0.06
C VAL A 117 5.71 16.66 -0.37
N ASP A 118 5.82 17.93 -0.75
CA ASP A 118 7.11 18.58 -1.05
C ASP A 118 8.14 18.40 0.07
N LYS A 119 7.67 18.32 1.32
CA LYS A 119 8.51 18.11 2.50
C LYS A 119 8.68 16.64 2.88
N LEU A 120 7.87 15.74 2.31
CA LEU A 120 7.88 14.32 2.64
C LEU A 120 8.63 13.50 1.58
N GLY A 121 8.27 13.67 0.29
CA GLY A 121 8.81 12.85 -0.80
C GLY A 121 8.00 12.92 -2.08
N GLN A 122 7.21 11.91 -2.40
CA GLN A 122 6.50 11.76 -3.66
C GLN A 122 4.97 11.69 -3.48
N ALA A 123 4.25 11.83 -4.59
CA ALA A 123 2.81 11.68 -4.66
C ALA A 123 2.39 10.56 -5.60
N VAL A 124 1.27 9.93 -5.29
CA VAL A 124 0.44 9.19 -6.24
C VAL A 124 -0.85 9.98 -6.40
N ILE A 125 -1.06 10.54 -7.58
CA ILE A 125 -2.25 11.34 -7.86
C ILE A 125 -3.26 10.49 -8.64
N VAL A 126 -4.50 10.46 -8.17
CA VAL A 126 -5.62 9.82 -8.88
C VAL A 126 -6.44 10.92 -9.54
N VAL A 127 -6.45 10.96 -10.86
CA VAL A 127 -7.20 11.96 -11.61
C VAL A 127 -8.64 11.49 -11.84
N ASN A 128 -9.56 12.43 -11.82
CA ASN A 128 -10.96 12.19 -12.06
C ASN A 128 -11.18 11.62 -13.48
N TYR A 129 -11.74 10.42 -13.53
CA TYR A 129 -12.18 9.77 -14.76
C TYR A 129 -13.70 9.79 -14.91
N GLY A 130 -14.44 9.79 -13.80
CA GLY A 130 -15.85 9.44 -13.79
C GLY A 130 -16.79 10.57 -14.23
N ALA A 131 -16.46 11.83 -13.98
CA ALA A 131 -17.41 12.92 -14.19
C ALA A 131 -16.77 14.23 -14.63
N ASN A 132 -17.41 14.95 -15.55
CA ASN A 132 -17.11 16.34 -15.85
C ASN A 132 -17.87 17.30 -14.90
N PHE A 133 -17.60 18.60 -14.97
CA PHE A 133 -18.15 19.60 -14.04
C PHE A 133 -19.67 19.68 -14.02
N ASP A 134 -20.33 19.51 -15.14
CA ASP A 134 -21.79 19.61 -15.25
C ASP A 134 -22.52 18.29 -14.96
N GLY A 135 -21.77 17.21 -14.79
CA GLY A 135 -22.31 15.88 -14.53
C GLY A 135 -23.04 15.25 -15.72
N ALA A 136 -22.81 15.77 -16.92
CA ALA A 136 -23.41 15.27 -18.16
C ALA A 136 -22.51 14.33 -18.94
N GLY A 137 -21.25 14.17 -18.52
CA GLY A 137 -20.26 13.31 -19.16
C GLY A 137 -19.18 12.85 -18.20
N GLY A 138 -18.28 12.00 -18.70
CA GLY A 138 -17.12 11.52 -17.96
C GLY A 138 -16.06 12.59 -17.70
N GLY A 139 -15.03 12.23 -16.94
CA GLY A 139 -13.91 13.11 -16.64
C GLY A 139 -13.12 13.53 -17.89
N GLU A 140 -12.40 14.63 -17.78
CA GLU A 140 -11.81 15.35 -18.89
C GLU A 140 -10.28 15.24 -18.94
N PRO A 141 -9.69 14.78 -20.06
CA PRO A 141 -8.24 14.75 -20.23
C PRO A 141 -7.57 16.12 -20.06
N ALA A 142 -8.27 17.22 -20.42
CA ALA A 142 -7.75 18.57 -20.27
C ALA A 142 -7.63 19.00 -18.81
N GLU A 143 -8.59 18.63 -17.94
CA GLU A 143 -8.52 18.83 -16.50
C GLU A 143 -7.30 18.10 -15.90
N ALA A 144 -7.09 16.83 -16.29
CA ALA A 144 -5.94 16.05 -15.84
C ALA A 144 -4.60 16.66 -16.31
N ALA A 145 -4.53 17.13 -17.55
CA ALA A 145 -3.35 17.83 -18.08
C ALA A 145 -3.06 19.14 -17.33
N ALA A 146 -4.10 19.90 -16.98
CA ALA A 146 -3.98 21.11 -16.17
C ALA A 146 -3.46 20.81 -14.77
N TRP A 147 -3.85 19.66 -14.19
CA TRP A 147 -3.35 19.22 -12.89
C TRP A 147 -1.85 18.90 -12.96
N VAL A 148 -1.41 18.18 -14.02
CA VAL A 148 0.03 17.96 -14.28
C VAL A 148 0.77 19.28 -14.47
N ALA A 149 0.16 20.24 -15.21
CA ALA A 149 0.75 21.57 -15.44
C ALA A 149 0.92 22.35 -14.12
N TYR A 150 -0.06 22.30 -13.24
CA TYR A 150 0.08 22.89 -11.90
C TYR A 150 1.19 22.23 -11.11
N ALA A 151 1.27 20.90 -11.10
CA ALA A 151 2.26 20.17 -10.30
C ALA A 151 3.68 20.26 -10.87
N ASN A 152 3.84 20.03 -12.17
CA ASN A 152 5.14 19.80 -12.80
C ASN A 152 5.48 20.82 -13.90
N GLY A 153 4.54 21.67 -14.29
CA GLY A 153 4.71 22.57 -15.43
C GLY A 153 5.77 23.65 -15.21
N ASP A 154 6.31 24.13 -16.33
CA ASP A 154 7.20 25.29 -16.40
C ASP A 154 6.36 26.58 -16.54
N SER A 155 6.60 27.55 -15.67
CA SER A 155 5.90 28.84 -15.65
C SER A 155 6.10 29.70 -16.90
N THR A 156 7.12 29.43 -17.70
CA THR A 156 7.40 30.13 -18.95
C THR A 156 6.73 29.49 -20.16
N SER A 157 6.08 28.33 -19.99
CA SER A 157 5.47 27.60 -21.08
C SER A 157 4.20 28.28 -21.61
N SER A 158 4.18 28.61 -22.88
CA SER A 158 2.98 29.10 -23.61
C SER A 158 2.14 27.99 -24.20
N LYS A 159 2.46 26.72 -23.96
CA LYS A 159 1.74 25.58 -24.49
C LYS A 159 0.30 25.59 -23.98
N ALA A 160 -0.66 25.65 -24.91
CA ALA A 160 -2.08 25.57 -24.59
C ALA A 160 -2.46 24.14 -24.17
N ILE A 161 -3.29 24.03 -23.13
CA ILE A 161 -3.95 22.78 -22.75
C ILE A 161 -5.23 22.63 -23.57
N GLY A 162 -5.96 23.74 -23.77
CA GLY A 162 -7.14 23.79 -24.59
C GLY A 162 -8.43 23.76 -23.78
N LYS A 163 -9.53 23.52 -24.51
CA LYS A 163 -10.87 23.40 -23.92
C LYS A 163 -11.28 21.95 -23.78
N ASP A 164 -12.07 21.68 -22.77
CA ASP A 164 -12.71 20.37 -22.59
C ASP A 164 -14.02 20.25 -23.38
N SER A 165 -14.72 19.13 -23.24
CA SER A 165 -15.98 18.86 -23.93
C SER A 165 -17.14 19.78 -23.50
N THR A 166 -17.07 20.38 -22.31
CA THR A 166 -18.04 21.33 -21.78
C THR A 166 -17.77 22.76 -22.26
N GLY A 167 -16.60 23.00 -22.86
CA GLY A 167 -16.14 24.32 -23.33
C GLY A 167 -15.32 25.09 -22.29
N GLU A 168 -15.03 24.51 -21.11
CA GLU A 168 -14.14 25.09 -20.09
C GLU A 168 -12.73 25.26 -20.68
N ASP A 169 -12.12 26.41 -20.44
CA ASP A 169 -10.78 26.73 -20.93
C ASP A 169 -9.72 26.44 -19.87
N TRP A 170 -8.93 25.41 -20.11
CA TRP A 170 -7.85 24.98 -19.21
C TRP A 170 -6.55 25.76 -19.42
N HIS A 171 -6.58 26.85 -20.14
CA HIS A 171 -5.48 27.81 -20.32
C HIS A 171 -4.17 27.19 -20.86
N THR A 172 -3.06 27.65 -20.37
CA THR A 172 -1.71 27.16 -20.74
C THR A 172 -1.03 26.45 -19.57
N VAL A 173 -0.01 25.66 -19.89
CA VAL A 173 0.87 25.05 -18.87
C VAL A 173 1.45 26.12 -17.94
N GLY A 174 1.94 27.23 -18.51
CA GLY A 174 2.49 28.33 -17.74
C GLY A 174 1.48 29.03 -16.84
N TYR A 175 0.20 29.09 -17.21
CA TYR A 175 -0.85 29.64 -16.35
C TYR A 175 -0.92 28.91 -15.02
N TRP A 176 -1.04 27.59 -15.05
CA TRP A 176 -1.15 26.75 -13.86
C TRP A 176 0.14 26.74 -13.04
N ALA A 177 1.29 26.67 -13.69
CA ALA A 177 2.59 26.73 -13.03
C ALA A 177 2.84 28.10 -12.34
N ASN A 178 2.40 29.20 -12.97
CA ASN A 178 2.44 30.53 -12.36
C ASN A 178 1.48 30.66 -11.17
N LEU A 179 0.28 30.08 -11.26
CA LEU A 179 -0.67 30.07 -10.15
C LEU A 179 -0.04 29.44 -8.89
N ARG A 180 0.63 28.29 -9.04
CA ARG A 180 1.40 27.65 -7.95
C ARG A 180 2.44 28.57 -7.32
N SER A 181 3.09 29.41 -8.12
CA SER A 181 4.20 30.28 -7.67
C SER A 181 3.76 31.56 -6.99
N GLN A 182 2.49 31.96 -7.16
CA GLN A 182 1.97 33.22 -6.63
C GLN A 182 1.66 33.17 -5.14
N ALA A 183 1.70 34.33 -4.49
CA ALA A 183 1.11 34.53 -3.17
C ALA A 183 -0.42 34.62 -3.29
N PRO A 184 -1.18 34.21 -2.26
CA PRO A 184 -2.62 34.41 -2.20
C PRO A 184 -3.00 35.87 -2.43
N LEU A 185 -4.05 36.10 -3.22
CA LEU A 185 -4.60 37.44 -3.46
C LEU A 185 -5.30 37.96 -2.21
N ALA A 186 -5.29 39.28 -2.04
CA ALA A 186 -6.04 39.95 -0.95
C ALA A 186 -7.54 39.67 -1.03
N THR A 187 -8.10 39.62 -2.24
CA THR A 187 -9.48 39.15 -2.50
C THR A 187 -9.39 37.81 -3.20
N ASP A 188 -9.95 36.79 -2.60
CA ASP A 188 -9.93 35.44 -3.19
C ASP A 188 -10.82 35.39 -4.44
N ASP A 189 -10.24 34.96 -5.53
CA ASP A 189 -10.93 34.68 -6.80
C ASP A 189 -11.35 33.20 -6.92
N GLY A 190 -11.32 32.46 -5.82
CA GLY A 190 -11.59 31.03 -5.75
C GLY A 190 -10.37 30.13 -5.94
N LEU A 191 -9.19 30.70 -6.25
CA LEU A 191 -7.97 29.96 -6.52
C LEU A 191 -6.84 30.19 -5.49
N ASN A 192 -7.09 30.93 -4.42
CA ASN A 192 -6.08 31.21 -3.41
C ASN A 192 -5.50 29.96 -2.74
N PHE A 193 -6.27 28.90 -2.64
CA PHE A 193 -5.79 27.62 -2.10
C PHE A 193 -4.73 26.94 -2.99
N LEU A 194 -4.64 27.33 -4.26
CA LEU A 194 -3.62 26.88 -5.23
C LEU A 194 -2.42 27.84 -5.30
N ARG A 195 -2.52 29.06 -4.74
CA ARG A 195 -1.41 30.01 -4.67
C ARG A 195 -0.58 29.72 -3.45
N ILE A 196 0.51 29.00 -3.63
CA ILE A 196 1.28 28.41 -2.52
C ILE A 196 2.72 28.88 -2.45
N GLU A 197 3.08 29.92 -3.23
CA GLU A 197 4.42 30.51 -3.27
C GLU A 197 5.53 29.48 -3.57
N HIS A 198 5.20 28.48 -4.43
CA HIS A 198 6.11 27.41 -4.80
C HIS A 198 6.46 27.48 -6.29
N PRO A 199 7.54 28.20 -6.68
CA PRO A 199 7.88 28.43 -8.09
C PRO A 199 8.43 27.18 -8.80
N LYS A 200 9.02 26.23 -8.07
CA LYS A 200 9.62 25.04 -8.67
C LYS A 200 8.58 23.95 -8.93
N PRO A 201 8.72 23.16 -10.00
CA PRO A 201 7.95 21.94 -10.18
C PRO A 201 8.15 20.97 -8.99
N PHE A 202 7.10 20.26 -8.61
CA PHE A 202 7.18 19.21 -7.59
C PHE A 202 7.82 17.93 -8.13
N GLY A 203 7.65 17.65 -9.42
CA GLY A 203 8.14 16.43 -10.04
C GLY A 203 7.38 15.18 -9.59
N PHE A 204 6.08 15.29 -9.36
CA PHE A 204 5.23 14.13 -9.04
C PHE A 204 5.14 13.21 -10.25
N ARG A 205 5.50 11.94 -10.05
CA ARG A 205 5.66 11.00 -11.16
C ARG A 205 4.47 10.08 -11.39
N LEU A 206 3.84 9.57 -10.31
CA LEU A 206 2.80 8.55 -10.42
C LEU A 206 1.41 9.19 -10.53
N TRP A 207 0.75 8.97 -11.67
CA TRP A 207 -0.57 9.52 -11.99
C TRP A 207 -1.50 8.39 -12.43
N GLN A 208 -2.52 8.09 -11.66
CA GLN A 208 -3.50 7.06 -11.93
C GLN A 208 -4.74 7.68 -12.54
N VAL A 209 -5.26 7.11 -13.62
CA VAL A 209 -6.52 7.55 -14.26
C VAL A 209 -7.66 6.72 -13.69
N GLY A 210 -8.54 7.37 -12.94
CA GLY A 210 -9.68 6.74 -12.29
C GLY A 210 -9.33 5.87 -11.09
N ASP A 211 -10.35 5.58 -10.28
CA ASP A 211 -10.26 4.73 -9.10
C ASP A 211 -11.32 3.63 -9.20
N GLU A 212 -10.93 2.37 -9.15
CA GLU A 212 -11.83 1.19 -9.27
C GLU A 212 -12.83 1.25 -10.44
N VAL A 213 -12.46 1.86 -11.58
CA VAL A 213 -13.37 2.04 -12.73
C VAL A 213 -14.01 0.75 -13.22
N TYR A 214 -13.39 -0.39 -12.94
CA TYR A 214 -13.97 -1.72 -13.22
C TYR A 214 -15.31 -1.98 -12.51
N ASN A 215 -15.64 -1.19 -11.48
CA ASN A 215 -16.91 -1.23 -10.73
C ASN A 215 -17.97 -0.26 -11.29
N ASN A 216 -17.81 0.26 -12.51
CA ASN A 216 -18.70 1.24 -13.12
C ASN A 216 -20.08 0.70 -13.55
N GLY A 217 -20.40 -0.56 -13.26
CA GLY A 217 -21.67 -1.18 -13.60
C GLY A 217 -21.71 -1.94 -14.92
N PHE A 218 -20.68 -1.87 -15.77
CA PHE A 218 -20.65 -2.57 -17.06
C PHE A 218 -20.90 -4.08 -16.93
N TYR A 219 -20.30 -4.73 -15.92
CA TYR A 219 -20.50 -6.17 -15.70
C TYR A 219 -21.75 -6.49 -14.87
N GLY A 220 -22.46 -5.48 -14.42
CA GLY A 220 -23.60 -5.62 -13.51
C GLY A 220 -23.13 -5.84 -12.07
N GLY A 221 -24.06 -5.88 -11.14
CA GLY A 221 -23.80 -6.09 -9.71
C GLY A 221 -24.60 -5.10 -8.86
N ASP A 222 -24.70 -5.38 -7.58
CA ASP A 222 -25.39 -4.54 -6.60
C ASP A 222 -24.45 -3.43 -6.05
N HIS A 223 -23.20 -3.40 -6.53
CA HIS A 223 -22.23 -2.44 -6.05
C HIS A 223 -22.44 -1.10 -6.75
N THR A 224 -22.73 -0.12 -5.93
CA THR A 224 -22.68 1.30 -6.26
C THR A 224 -21.22 1.73 -6.40
N GLY A 225 -20.49 1.08 -7.30
CA GLY A 225 -19.08 1.30 -7.46
C GLY A 225 -18.72 2.71 -7.89
N THR A 226 -17.65 2.82 -8.58
CA THR A 226 -17.11 4.09 -9.05
C THR A 226 -18.06 4.73 -10.04
N PRO A 227 -18.47 6.00 -9.83
CA PRO A 227 -19.26 6.74 -10.79
C PRO A 227 -18.51 6.89 -12.11
N ASP A 228 -19.19 6.57 -13.23
CA ASP A 228 -18.65 6.71 -14.57
C ASP A 228 -19.76 7.26 -15.48
N LEU A 229 -19.70 8.55 -15.73
CA LEU A 229 -20.69 9.29 -16.53
C LEU A 229 -20.37 9.32 -18.03
N HIS A 230 -19.39 8.56 -18.51
CA HIS A 230 -19.21 8.35 -19.95
C HIS A 230 -20.40 7.62 -20.56
N GLY A 231 -21.06 6.75 -19.78
CA GLY A 231 -22.32 6.11 -20.14
C GLY A 231 -23.56 6.91 -19.75
N ALA A 232 -24.70 6.23 -19.67
CA ALA A 232 -25.92 6.83 -19.15
C ALA A 232 -25.78 7.07 -17.65
N ALA A 233 -26.00 8.31 -17.19
CA ALA A 233 -25.96 8.63 -15.78
C ALA A 233 -26.99 7.80 -14.99
N PRO A 234 -26.60 7.05 -13.95
CA PRO A 234 -27.56 6.36 -13.10
C PRO A 234 -28.44 7.38 -12.38
N THR A 235 -29.73 7.12 -12.29
CA THR A 235 -30.69 7.98 -11.60
C THR A 235 -30.85 7.62 -10.13
N GLY A 236 -30.12 6.62 -9.64
CA GLY A 236 -30.06 6.17 -8.26
C GLY A 236 -29.37 4.81 -8.10
N PRO A 237 -29.11 4.37 -6.86
CA PRO A 237 -28.41 3.11 -6.59
C PRO A 237 -29.04 1.86 -7.21
N LYS A 238 -30.34 1.91 -7.49
CA LYS A 238 -31.08 0.80 -8.12
C LYS A 238 -30.89 0.74 -9.65
N ASP A 239 -30.30 1.76 -10.25
CA ASP A 239 -30.15 1.86 -11.70
C ASP A 239 -28.86 1.27 -12.23
N PHE A 240 -27.91 0.91 -11.35
CA PHE A 240 -26.64 0.33 -11.78
C PHE A 240 -26.82 -0.97 -12.60
N GLY A 241 -27.88 -1.75 -12.33
CA GLY A 241 -28.25 -2.90 -13.18
C GLY A 241 -28.59 -2.52 -14.62
N LYS A 242 -28.98 -1.27 -14.89
CA LYS A 242 -29.26 -0.76 -16.24
C LYS A 242 -28.01 -0.40 -17.02
N LEU A 243 -26.87 -0.28 -16.34
CA LEU A 243 -25.56 0.04 -16.95
C LEU A 243 -24.88 -1.22 -17.50
N LYS A 244 -25.44 -2.40 -17.22
CA LYS A 244 -24.87 -3.66 -17.68
C LYS A 244 -24.77 -3.69 -19.20
N ASN A 245 -23.55 -3.99 -19.68
CA ASN A 245 -23.21 -4.04 -21.10
C ASN A 245 -23.34 -2.70 -21.84
N ASP A 246 -23.39 -1.56 -21.15
CA ASP A 246 -23.28 -0.27 -21.82
C ASP A 246 -21.90 -0.16 -22.50
N PRO A 247 -21.83 -0.08 -23.84
CA PRO A 247 -20.54 -0.09 -24.54
C PRO A 247 -19.63 1.08 -24.15
N LYS A 248 -20.17 2.19 -23.67
CA LYS A 248 -19.40 3.34 -23.21
C LYS A 248 -18.70 3.12 -21.88
N LEU A 249 -19.19 2.17 -21.08
CA LEU A 249 -18.62 1.76 -19.79
C LEU A 249 -17.72 0.53 -19.92
N SER A 250 -17.55 0.01 -21.13
CA SER A 250 -16.76 -1.19 -21.38
C SER A 250 -15.26 -0.96 -21.11
N PRO A 251 -14.51 -2.01 -20.77
CA PRO A 251 -13.05 -1.89 -20.62
C PRO A 251 -12.35 -1.45 -21.91
N ALA A 252 -12.95 -1.67 -23.08
CA ALA A 252 -12.42 -1.17 -24.35
C ALA A 252 -12.60 0.35 -24.47
N SER A 253 -13.76 0.88 -24.07
CA SER A 253 -14.01 2.33 -24.02
C SER A 253 -13.09 2.99 -22.97
N PHE A 254 -12.94 2.38 -21.80
CA PHE A 254 -11.98 2.86 -20.79
C PHE A 254 -10.56 2.93 -21.37
N ALA A 255 -10.12 1.91 -22.10
CA ALA A 255 -8.79 1.90 -22.70
C ALA A 255 -8.59 3.02 -23.75
N GLU A 256 -9.60 3.33 -24.54
CA GLU A 256 -9.52 4.47 -25.50
C GLU A 256 -9.46 5.82 -24.77
N ASN A 257 -10.29 6.01 -23.74
CA ASN A 257 -10.26 7.21 -22.92
C ASN A 257 -8.92 7.36 -22.19
N LEU A 258 -8.40 6.26 -21.63
CA LEU A 258 -7.09 6.23 -20.95
C LEU A 258 -5.95 6.73 -21.86
N LYS A 259 -5.97 6.38 -23.15
CA LYS A 259 -5.00 6.92 -24.12
C LYS A 259 -5.11 8.44 -24.25
N ALA A 260 -6.33 8.95 -24.30
CA ALA A 260 -6.55 10.40 -24.40
C ALA A 260 -6.02 11.13 -23.14
N PHE A 261 -6.27 10.57 -21.94
CA PHE A 261 -5.69 11.08 -20.70
C PHE A 261 -4.16 11.02 -20.73
N ALA A 262 -3.57 9.86 -21.05
CA ALA A 262 -2.13 9.68 -21.12
C ALA A 262 -1.47 10.67 -22.09
N GLN A 263 -2.04 10.85 -23.28
CA GLN A 263 -1.53 11.78 -24.28
C GLN A 263 -1.61 13.23 -23.80
N ALA A 264 -2.75 13.66 -23.24
CA ALA A 264 -2.93 15.00 -22.73
C ALA A 264 -1.95 15.31 -21.59
N MET A 265 -1.86 14.42 -20.59
CA MET A 265 -1.00 14.57 -19.42
C MET A 265 0.50 14.51 -19.79
N LYS A 266 0.94 13.50 -20.56
CA LYS A 266 2.34 13.36 -21.01
C LYS A 266 2.74 14.47 -22.00
N SER A 267 1.77 15.11 -22.65
CA SER A 267 2.06 16.29 -23.47
C SER A 267 2.57 17.47 -22.63
N VAL A 268 2.16 17.55 -21.36
CA VAL A 268 2.63 18.57 -20.39
C VAL A 268 3.97 18.17 -19.80
N ASP A 269 4.06 16.96 -19.28
CA ASP A 269 5.28 16.41 -18.72
C ASP A 269 5.46 14.95 -19.17
N PRO A 270 6.38 14.69 -20.12
CA PRO A 270 6.62 13.34 -20.64
C PRO A 270 7.29 12.40 -19.63
N SER A 271 7.77 12.90 -18.50
CA SER A 271 8.45 12.11 -17.47
C SER A 271 7.49 11.44 -16.48
N ILE A 272 6.21 11.78 -16.50
CA ILE A 272 5.21 11.18 -15.63
C ILE A 272 4.89 9.75 -16.06
N GLU A 273 4.46 8.98 -15.10
CA GLU A 273 4.08 7.59 -15.27
C GLU A 273 2.56 7.47 -15.08
N ILE A 274 1.90 6.89 -16.07
CA ILE A 274 0.44 6.74 -16.11
C ILE A 274 0.05 5.35 -15.58
N GLY A 275 -0.90 5.32 -14.67
CA GLY A 275 -1.48 4.11 -14.12
C GLY A 275 -2.97 3.99 -14.30
N ALA A 276 -3.49 2.79 -14.10
CA ALA A 276 -4.92 2.50 -14.08
C ALA A 276 -5.25 1.45 -13.01
N ALA A 277 -6.48 1.50 -12.47
CA ALA A 277 -6.97 0.51 -11.55
C ALA A 277 -7.32 -0.80 -12.28
N PHE A 278 -6.80 -1.92 -11.75
CA PHE A 278 -7.03 -3.27 -12.23
C PHE A 278 -7.70 -4.11 -11.14
N THR A 279 -8.54 -5.05 -11.56
CA THR A 279 -9.18 -5.97 -10.62
C THR A 279 -8.22 -7.08 -10.21
N MET A 280 -8.42 -7.63 -9.02
CA MET A 280 -7.75 -8.87 -8.63
C MET A 280 -8.17 -10.00 -9.57
N PRO A 281 -7.22 -10.87 -10.02
CA PRO A 281 -7.50 -11.83 -11.09
C PRO A 281 -8.40 -13.01 -10.70
N ALA A 282 -8.63 -13.24 -9.43
CA ALA A 282 -9.57 -14.28 -8.96
C ALA A 282 -9.98 -14.02 -7.51
N SER A 283 -11.27 -14.17 -7.22
CA SER A 283 -11.75 -14.34 -5.87
C SER A 283 -12.14 -15.80 -5.68
N PRO A 284 -11.73 -16.47 -4.59
CA PRO A 284 -12.25 -17.78 -4.23
C PRO A 284 -13.72 -17.72 -3.78
N ASP A 285 -14.26 -16.54 -3.50
CA ASP A 285 -15.65 -16.32 -3.13
C ASP A 285 -16.47 -15.93 -4.39
N PRO A 286 -17.37 -16.80 -4.89
CA PRO A 286 -18.20 -16.50 -6.05
C PRO A 286 -19.23 -15.38 -5.82
N SER A 287 -19.47 -14.99 -4.57
CA SER A 287 -20.31 -13.83 -4.23
C SER A 287 -19.55 -12.51 -4.30
N ASN A 288 -18.23 -12.55 -4.53
CA ASN A 288 -17.42 -11.35 -4.63
C ASN A 288 -17.55 -10.74 -6.03
N HIS A 289 -18.22 -9.61 -6.08
CA HIS A 289 -18.52 -8.88 -7.29
C HIS A 289 -17.37 -7.99 -7.78
N ASP A 290 -16.30 -7.81 -6.99
CA ASP A 290 -15.11 -7.03 -7.36
C ASP A 290 -14.20 -7.79 -8.33
N TRP A 291 -14.53 -9.04 -8.63
CA TRP A 291 -13.81 -9.83 -9.60
C TRP A 291 -14.43 -9.73 -11.00
N VAL A 292 -13.69 -9.11 -11.89
CA VAL A 292 -14.10 -8.93 -13.28
C VAL A 292 -13.01 -9.48 -14.20
N PRO A 293 -13.09 -10.75 -14.59
CA PRO A 293 -11.97 -11.49 -15.17
C PRO A 293 -11.46 -10.91 -16.49
N ASP A 294 -12.32 -10.25 -17.25
CA ASP A 294 -11.95 -9.73 -18.57
C ASP A 294 -11.56 -8.24 -18.58
N TRP A 295 -11.75 -7.52 -17.46
CA TRP A 295 -11.39 -6.10 -17.38
C TRP A 295 -9.92 -5.87 -17.72
N ASN A 296 -9.02 -6.45 -16.93
CA ASN A 296 -7.57 -6.25 -17.06
C ASN A 296 -7.08 -6.55 -18.48
N ARG A 297 -7.49 -7.69 -19.04
CA ARG A 297 -7.07 -8.11 -20.38
C ARG A 297 -7.56 -7.19 -21.47
N ASN A 298 -8.79 -6.71 -21.38
CA ASN A 298 -9.37 -5.83 -22.39
C ASN A 298 -8.76 -4.42 -22.32
N VAL A 299 -8.44 -3.92 -21.11
CA VAL A 299 -7.69 -2.67 -20.96
C VAL A 299 -6.28 -2.80 -21.53
N LEU A 300 -5.57 -3.91 -21.24
CA LEU A 300 -4.23 -4.15 -21.79
C LEU A 300 -4.23 -4.25 -23.32
N LYS A 301 -5.22 -4.91 -23.93
CA LYS A 301 -5.35 -4.97 -25.40
C LYS A 301 -5.43 -3.59 -26.03
N GLY A 302 -6.11 -2.66 -25.36
CA GLY A 302 -6.36 -1.32 -25.89
C GLY A 302 -5.27 -0.32 -25.57
N ALA A 303 -4.72 -0.31 -24.35
CA ALA A 303 -3.93 0.79 -23.83
C ALA A 303 -2.61 0.37 -23.13
N CYS A 304 -2.13 -0.87 -23.28
CA CYS A 304 -0.91 -1.27 -22.57
C CYS A 304 0.30 -0.38 -22.88
N ALA A 305 0.42 0.12 -24.11
CA ALA A 305 1.54 0.99 -24.50
C ALA A 305 1.56 2.33 -23.75
N ASP A 306 0.42 2.74 -23.22
CA ASP A 306 0.23 4.01 -22.52
C ASP A 306 0.26 3.87 -21.00
N LEU A 307 0.33 2.62 -20.47
CA LEU A 307 0.38 2.30 -19.06
C LEU A 307 1.81 2.07 -18.57
N ASP A 308 2.23 2.81 -17.57
CA ASP A 308 3.52 2.61 -16.91
C ASP A 308 3.39 1.76 -15.63
N PHE A 309 2.20 1.77 -14.99
CA PHE A 309 1.88 0.90 -13.87
C PHE A 309 0.40 0.54 -13.81
N VAL A 310 0.07 -0.49 -13.03
CA VAL A 310 -1.29 -0.90 -12.71
C VAL A 310 -1.46 -0.95 -11.20
N THR A 311 -2.61 -0.49 -10.71
CA THR A 311 -2.94 -0.49 -9.28
C THR A 311 -3.98 -1.55 -8.98
N PHE A 312 -3.70 -2.40 -8.01
CA PHE A 312 -4.66 -3.35 -7.47
C PHE A 312 -5.18 -2.87 -6.12
N ASP A 313 -6.49 -2.83 -5.99
CA ASP A 313 -7.12 -2.68 -4.69
C ASP A 313 -7.07 -4.00 -3.95
N TRP A 314 -6.29 -4.01 -2.86
CA TRP A 314 -6.09 -5.20 -2.08
C TRP A 314 -7.15 -5.29 -0.99
N SER A 315 -8.23 -5.99 -1.27
CA SER A 315 -9.17 -6.39 -0.22
C SER A 315 -8.76 -7.75 0.33
N GLN A 316 -8.38 -7.79 1.60
CA GLN A 316 -7.98 -9.04 2.25
C GLN A 316 -9.09 -10.08 2.28
N GLN A 317 -10.36 -9.66 2.25
CA GLN A 317 -11.52 -10.55 2.19
C GLN A 317 -11.48 -11.53 1.02
N LEU A 318 -10.92 -11.08 -0.10
CA LEU A 318 -10.87 -11.84 -1.34
C LEU A 318 -9.90 -13.02 -1.32
N LEU A 319 -9.04 -13.07 -0.33
CA LEU A 319 -7.84 -13.90 -0.32
C LEU A 319 -7.73 -14.79 0.90
N LEU A 320 -8.73 -14.75 1.78
CA LEU A 320 -8.80 -15.64 2.92
C LEU A 320 -9.26 -17.03 2.48
N PRO A 321 -8.76 -18.11 3.11
CA PRO A 321 -9.24 -19.44 2.84
C PRO A 321 -10.76 -19.54 3.17
N PRO A 322 -11.49 -20.47 2.57
CA PRO A 322 -12.95 -20.57 2.76
C PRO A 322 -13.41 -20.68 4.22
N ASP A 323 -12.54 -21.18 5.09
CA ASP A 323 -12.77 -21.36 6.53
C ASP A 323 -12.25 -20.19 7.38
N TRP A 324 -11.88 -19.06 6.77
CA TRP A 324 -11.25 -17.91 7.45
C TRP A 324 -12.02 -17.42 8.70
N LYS A 325 -13.35 -17.59 8.73
CA LYS A 325 -14.17 -17.19 9.88
C LYS A 325 -13.87 -17.99 11.16
N THR A 326 -13.21 -19.13 11.02
CA THR A 326 -12.81 -20.02 12.11
C THR A 326 -11.36 -19.85 12.51
N LEU A 327 -10.57 -19.06 11.76
CA LEU A 327 -9.17 -18.79 12.09
C LEU A 327 -9.06 -17.86 13.28
N ASP A 328 -8.15 -18.18 14.19
CA ASP A 328 -7.68 -17.25 15.20
C ASP A 328 -6.69 -16.24 14.58
N GLU A 329 -6.25 -15.27 15.36
CA GLU A 329 -5.30 -14.24 14.90
C GLU A 329 -3.99 -14.82 14.36
N ALA A 330 -3.46 -15.87 15.00
CA ALA A 330 -2.24 -16.53 14.55
C ALA A 330 -2.46 -17.23 13.20
N GLY A 331 -3.62 -17.85 13.01
CA GLY A 331 -4.04 -18.43 11.75
C GLY A 331 -4.15 -17.37 10.64
N LEU A 332 -4.75 -16.22 10.94
CA LEU A 332 -4.85 -15.09 10.00
C LEU A 332 -3.47 -14.53 9.62
N LEU A 333 -2.56 -14.36 10.59
CA LEU A 333 -1.20 -13.93 10.33
C LEU A 333 -0.40 -14.97 9.53
N SER A 334 -0.57 -16.27 9.83
CA SER A 334 0.12 -17.35 9.09
C SER A 334 -0.33 -17.40 7.62
N ASN A 335 -1.58 -17.01 7.36
CA ASN A 335 -2.12 -16.93 6.00
C ASN A 335 -1.39 -15.92 5.12
N LEU A 336 -0.70 -14.91 5.68
CA LEU A 336 0.16 -14.00 4.89
C LEU A 336 1.22 -14.76 4.08
N GLY A 337 1.86 -15.76 4.67
CA GLY A 337 2.82 -16.62 3.95
C GLY A 337 2.17 -17.42 2.82
N TYR A 338 0.94 -17.92 3.03
CA TYR A 338 0.17 -18.57 1.99
C TYR A 338 -0.20 -17.59 0.87
N GLN A 339 -0.65 -16.40 1.22
CA GLN A 339 -1.03 -15.37 0.25
C GLN A 339 0.14 -14.94 -0.63
N GLN A 340 1.34 -14.76 -0.05
CA GLN A 340 2.54 -14.43 -0.80
C GLN A 340 2.81 -15.46 -1.89
N ALA A 341 2.80 -16.75 -1.54
CA ALA A 341 3.15 -17.81 -2.47
C ALA A 341 2.05 -18.10 -3.50
N ASN A 342 0.79 -18.15 -3.06
CA ASN A 342 -0.31 -18.71 -3.84
C ASN A 342 -1.28 -17.66 -4.42
N VAL A 343 -1.24 -16.43 -3.94
CA VAL A 343 -2.11 -15.37 -4.44
C VAL A 343 -1.29 -14.30 -5.14
N ILE A 344 -0.39 -13.62 -4.42
CA ILE A 344 0.44 -12.56 -5.01
C ILE A 344 1.32 -13.15 -6.12
N GLY A 345 1.96 -14.28 -5.88
CA GLY A 345 2.80 -14.95 -6.87
C GLY A 345 2.01 -15.36 -8.12
N LEU A 346 0.80 -15.89 -7.97
CA LEU A 346 -0.07 -16.23 -9.10
C LEU A 346 -0.58 -14.98 -9.83
N LEU A 347 -0.98 -13.93 -9.11
CA LEU A 347 -1.36 -12.65 -9.69
C LEU A 347 -0.23 -12.12 -10.59
N ILE A 348 0.97 -11.97 -10.02
CA ILE A 348 2.13 -11.44 -10.75
C ILE A 348 2.47 -12.31 -11.96
N THR A 349 2.41 -13.62 -11.82
CA THR A 349 2.67 -14.56 -12.93
C THR A 349 1.63 -14.41 -14.03
N SER A 350 0.34 -14.40 -13.69
CA SER A 350 -0.76 -14.21 -14.64
C SER A 350 -0.66 -12.88 -15.37
N MET A 351 -0.37 -11.80 -14.62
CA MET A 351 -0.20 -10.47 -15.22
C MET A 351 1.00 -10.40 -16.17
N ARG A 352 2.12 -11.03 -15.82
CA ARG A 352 3.29 -11.09 -16.71
C ARG A 352 3.02 -11.86 -17.99
N GLU A 353 2.18 -12.90 -17.94
CA GLU A 353 1.72 -13.61 -19.13
C GLU A 353 0.82 -12.75 -20.00
N ASP A 354 -0.12 -12.01 -19.39
CA ASP A 354 -0.98 -11.08 -20.10
C ASP A 354 -0.16 -9.91 -20.72
N TYR A 355 0.88 -9.40 -20.04
CA TYR A 355 1.80 -8.41 -20.62
C TYR A 355 2.52 -8.96 -21.86
N LYS A 356 3.05 -10.18 -21.80
CA LYS A 356 3.70 -10.81 -22.97
C LYS A 356 2.76 -10.92 -24.16
N LYS A 357 1.46 -11.08 -23.91
CA LYS A 357 0.45 -11.29 -24.93
C LYS A 357 -0.11 -9.99 -25.52
N PHE A 358 -0.28 -8.95 -24.71
CA PHE A 358 -1.02 -7.76 -25.06
C PHE A 358 -0.19 -6.50 -25.12
N CYS A 359 0.98 -6.48 -24.49
CA CYS A 359 1.83 -5.30 -24.44
C CYS A 359 2.89 -5.32 -25.56
N PRO A 360 3.42 -4.15 -25.94
CA PRO A 360 4.58 -4.08 -26.84
C PRO A 360 5.78 -4.85 -26.26
N ALA A 361 6.62 -5.37 -27.13
CA ALA A 361 7.84 -6.03 -26.70
C ALA A 361 8.69 -5.11 -25.81
N ASN A 362 9.18 -5.63 -24.69
CA ASN A 362 9.96 -4.90 -23.67
C ASN A 362 9.20 -3.80 -22.91
N HIS A 363 7.88 -3.73 -23.02
CA HIS A 363 7.05 -2.85 -22.19
C HIS A 363 6.32 -3.69 -21.14
N THR A 364 6.60 -3.40 -19.86
CA THR A 364 6.04 -4.14 -18.73
C THR A 364 5.58 -3.14 -17.67
N PRO A 365 4.28 -2.85 -17.58
CA PRO A 365 3.75 -2.01 -16.50
C PRO A 365 4.12 -2.57 -15.13
N ARG A 366 4.49 -1.68 -14.21
CA ARG A 366 4.83 -2.05 -12.83
C ARG A 366 3.56 -2.22 -11.99
N PHE A 367 3.71 -2.72 -10.77
CA PHE A 367 2.58 -2.93 -9.86
C PHE A 367 2.55 -1.86 -8.78
N ALA A 368 1.34 -1.45 -8.40
CA ALA A 368 1.05 -0.67 -7.21
C ALA A 368 -0.14 -1.32 -6.47
N PHE A 369 -0.25 -1.08 -5.17
CA PHE A 369 -1.33 -1.62 -4.34
C PHE A 369 -1.93 -0.52 -3.48
N ALA A 370 -3.27 -0.35 -3.55
CA ALA A 370 -4.00 0.65 -2.79
C ALA A 370 -5.52 0.34 -2.77
N PRO A 371 -6.20 0.68 -1.69
CA PRO A 371 -5.67 0.68 -0.34
C PRO A 371 -5.49 -0.75 0.17
N ALA A 372 -4.48 -0.97 0.99
CA ALA A 372 -4.23 -2.28 1.60
C ALA A 372 -4.42 -2.17 3.10
N GLY A 373 -5.21 -3.03 3.70
CA GLY A 373 -5.46 -2.99 5.14
C GLY A 373 -6.10 -4.25 5.67
N LEU A 374 -6.03 -4.42 6.99
CA LEU A 374 -6.86 -5.40 7.68
C LEU A 374 -8.32 -4.93 7.62
N ALA A 375 -9.19 -5.77 7.12
CA ALA A 375 -10.60 -5.47 7.07
C ALA A 375 -11.14 -5.17 8.49
N THR A 376 -11.94 -4.14 8.61
CA THR A 376 -12.48 -3.66 9.90
C THR A 376 -13.33 -4.70 10.63
N TRP A 377 -13.91 -5.66 9.89
CA TRP A 377 -14.70 -6.76 10.43
C TRP A 377 -13.86 -7.90 11.00
N MET A 378 -12.54 -7.92 10.76
CA MET A 378 -11.65 -8.91 11.37
C MET A 378 -11.49 -8.57 12.85
N LYS A 379 -11.98 -9.47 13.70
CA LYS A 379 -11.82 -9.33 15.14
C LYS A 379 -10.37 -9.57 15.52
N VAL A 380 -9.64 -8.47 15.72
CA VAL A 380 -8.27 -8.49 16.22
C VAL A 380 -8.33 -8.33 17.74
N GLU A 381 -7.96 -9.37 18.46
CA GLU A 381 -7.95 -9.37 19.95
C GLU A 381 -6.73 -8.65 20.51
N HIS A 382 -5.59 -8.79 19.80
CA HIS A 382 -4.33 -8.16 20.18
C HIS A 382 -3.94 -7.10 19.13
N PRO A 383 -4.08 -5.80 19.42
CA PRO A 383 -3.81 -4.73 18.45
C PRO A 383 -2.41 -4.78 17.82
N VAL A 384 -1.40 -5.33 18.52
CA VAL A 384 -0.04 -5.51 18.01
C VAL A 384 0.00 -6.33 16.71
N VAL A 385 -1.00 -7.18 16.46
CA VAL A 385 -1.15 -7.97 15.22
C VAL A 385 -1.15 -7.07 13.99
N LYS A 386 -1.68 -5.86 14.09
CA LYS A 386 -1.65 -4.88 13.00
C LYS A 386 -0.22 -4.43 12.65
N ALA A 387 0.70 -4.38 13.63
CA ALA A 387 2.11 -4.09 13.37
C ALA A 387 2.77 -5.22 12.58
N LEU A 388 2.56 -6.46 13.03
CA LEU A 388 3.13 -7.65 12.37
C LEU A 388 2.60 -7.76 10.94
N TRP A 389 1.30 -7.56 10.78
CA TRP A 389 0.64 -7.68 9.50
C TRP A 389 1.14 -6.65 8.49
N ILE A 390 1.17 -5.36 8.87
CA ILE A 390 1.58 -4.29 7.94
C ILE A 390 3.05 -4.43 7.54
N ALA A 391 3.93 -4.75 8.49
CA ALA A 391 5.36 -4.90 8.21
C ALA A 391 5.63 -6.02 7.19
N GLU A 392 5.05 -7.19 7.42
CA GLU A 392 5.20 -8.34 6.53
C GLU A 392 4.50 -8.13 5.19
N PHE A 393 3.29 -7.60 5.19
CA PHE A 393 2.51 -7.41 3.98
C PHE A 393 3.17 -6.41 3.01
N TYR A 394 3.63 -5.26 3.51
CA TYR A 394 4.35 -4.29 2.68
C TYR A 394 5.66 -4.88 2.14
N ALA A 395 6.43 -5.57 2.98
CA ALA A 395 7.66 -6.22 2.53
C ALA A 395 7.37 -7.20 1.39
N GLN A 396 6.37 -8.07 1.53
CA GLN A 396 5.95 -9.02 0.49
C GLN A 396 5.60 -8.33 -0.83
N LEU A 397 4.78 -7.28 -0.77
CA LEU A 397 4.37 -6.56 -1.99
C LEU A 397 5.54 -5.85 -2.66
N ILE A 398 6.42 -5.20 -1.88
CA ILE A 398 7.59 -4.54 -2.43
C ILE A 398 8.55 -5.58 -3.04
N GLU A 399 8.75 -6.73 -2.41
CA GLU A 399 9.57 -7.83 -2.94
C GLU A 399 9.06 -8.35 -4.29
N THR A 400 7.75 -8.29 -4.55
CA THR A 400 7.17 -8.69 -5.85
C THR A 400 7.37 -7.68 -6.97
N GLY A 401 7.91 -6.51 -6.68
CA GLY A 401 8.16 -5.44 -7.65
C GLY A 401 7.15 -4.28 -7.57
N ALA A 402 6.39 -4.18 -6.48
CA ALA A 402 5.51 -3.04 -6.29
C ALA A 402 6.30 -1.74 -6.17
N VAL A 403 5.88 -0.73 -6.95
CA VAL A 403 6.48 0.61 -6.92
C VAL A 403 5.87 1.49 -5.84
N ASN A 404 4.68 1.12 -5.39
CA ASN A 404 3.96 1.83 -4.33
C ASN A 404 3.00 0.86 -3.62
N VAL A 405 2.97 0.94 -2.32
CA VAL A 405 2.00 0.24 -1.47
C VAL A 405 1.41 1.26 -0.51
N ASN A 406 0.07 1.37 -0.46
CA ASN A 406 -0.63 2.28 0.44
C ASN A 406 -1.44 1.49 1.47
N TRP A 407 -1.34 1.88 2.74
CA TRP A 407 -2.26 1.44 3.79
C TRP A 407 -3.63 2.09 3.58
N ASN A 408 -4.66 1.58 4.23
CA ASN A 408 -6.02 2.09 4.07
C ASN A 408 -6.30 3.39 4.84
N GLU A 409 -5.46 3.76 5.81
CA GLU A 409 -5.68 4.97 6.63
C GLU A 409 -4.36 5.61 7.07
N MET A 410 -4.33 6.95 7.14
CA MET A 410 -3.24 7.69 7.78
C MET A 410 -3.57 7.98 9.25
N TYR A 411 -4.82 8.32 9.53
CA TYR A 411 -5.33 8.57 10.87
C TYR A 411 -6.35 7.51 11.25
N GLY A 412 -6.27 7.07 12.49
CA GLY A 412 -7.13 6.04 13.03
C GLY A 412 -6.46 5.32 14.19
N ASP A 413 -7.15 4.35 14.75
CA ASP A 413 -6.66 3.60 15.92
C ASP A 413 -5.41 2.76 15.63
N SER A 414 -5.16 2.44 14.36
CA SER A 414 -4.03 1.59 13.99
C SER A 414 -2.77 2.35 13.60
N MET A 415 -2.88 3.60 13.13
CA MET A 415 -1.76 4.42 12.68
C MET A 415 -1.48 5.59 13.63
N LEU A 416 -2.06 6.73 13.39
CA LEU A 416 -1.83 7.97 14.12
C LEU A 416 -3.17 8.51 14.62
N SER A 417 -3.29 8.78 15.92
CA SER A 417 -4.51 9.44 16.41
C SER A 417 -4.65 10.85 15.82
N PRO A 418 -5.88 11.35 15.60
CA PRO A 418 -6.11 12.68 15.02
C PRO A 418 -5.39 13.81 15.77
N ASP A 419 -5.24 13.71 17.09
CA ASP A 419 -4.48 14.65 17.92
C ASP A 419 -2.97 14.37 17.97
N ARG A 420 -2.50 13.31 17.29
CA ARG A 420 -1.10 12.86 17.20
C ARG A 420 -0.44 12.48 18.53
N LYS A 421 -1.23 12.24 19.58
CA LYS A 421 -0.71 11.86 20.89
C LYS A 421 -0.53 10.36 21.05
N LYS A 422 -1.20 9.57 20.22
CA LYS A 422 -1.10 8.11 20.26
C LYS A 422 -0.62 7.59 18.91
N LEU A 423 0.35 6.71 18.95
CA LEU A 423 0.86 5.95 17.82
C LEU A 423 0.26 4.53 17.89
N GLY A 424 -0.43 4.13 16.85
CA GLY A 424 -1.02 2.80 16.76
C GLY A 424 0.00 1.73 16.37
N ALA A 425 -0.42 0.48 16.44
CA ALA A 425 0.45 -0.65 16.12
C ALA A 425 0.98 -0.61 14.67
N ALA A 426 0.14 -0.22 13.70
CA ALA A 426 0.55 -0.14 12.31
C ALA A 426 1.67 0.90 12.07
N PHE A 427 1.68 2.00 12.82
CA PHE A 427 2.77 2.97 12.80
C PHE A 427 4.12 2.30 13.10
N TYR A 428 4.18 1.52 14.17
CA TYR A 428 5.40 0.81 14.56
C TYR A 428 5.77 -0.31 13.58
N GLY A 429 4.78 -0.96 12.98
CA GLY A 429 5.03 -1.92 11.90
C GLY A 429 5.72 -1.29 10.70
N LEU A 430 5.28 -0.11 10.26
CA LEU A 430 5.97 0.67 9.21
C LEU A 430 7.36 1.14 9.65
N GLN A 431 7.53 1.53 10.91
CA GLN A 431 8.83 1.92 11.46
C GLN A 431 9.82 0.74 11.43
N MET A 432 9.38 -0.48 11.76
CA MET A 432 10.21 -1.69 11.66
C MET A 432 10.57 -1.97 10.20
N LEU A 433 9.60 -1.89 9.29
CA LEU A 433 9.87 -2.03 7.85
C LEU A 433 10.87 -0.97 7.35
N HIS A 434 10.75 0.28 7.82
CA HIS A 434 11.72 1.34 7.51
C HIS A 434 13.11 1.04 8.07
N THR A 435 13.20 0.34 9.21
CA THR A 435 14.48 -0.14 9.74
C THR A 435 15.10 -1.19 8.83
N LEU A 436 14.30 -2.11 8.28
CA LEU A 436 14.74 -3.12 7.32
C LEU A 436 15.24 -2.47 6.02
N ALA A 437 14.45 -1.58 5.42
CA ALA A 437 14.73 -0.93 4.14
C ALA A 437 14.60 0.59 4.31
N HIS A 438 15.74 1.28 4.34
CA HIS A 438 15.85 2.66 4.83
C HIS A 438 15.83 3.72 3.73
N ASN A 439 16.48 3.44 2.61
CA ASN A 439 16.68 4.43 1.55
C ASN A 439 16.25 3.91 0.17
N PRO A 440 15.77 4.78 -0.71
CA PRO A 440 15.67 4.45 -2.11
C PRO A 440 16.99 3.91 -2.64
N GLY A 441 16.93 2.76 -3.31
CA GLY A 441 18.09 2.02 -3.77
C GLY A 441 18.55 0.88 -2.86
N ASP A 442 17.97 0.71 -1.67
CA ASP A 442 18.12 -0.51 -0.88
C ASP A 442 17.52 -1.69 -1.65
N ARG A 443 18.23 -2.83 -1.70
CA ARG A 443 17.83 -3.99 -2.49
C ARG A 443 17.22 -5.05 -1.59
N LEU A 444 15.95 -5.40 -1.87
CA LEU A 444 15.29 -6.51 -1.21
C LEU A 444 15.84 -7.82 -1.79
N LEU A 445 16.01 -8.81 -0.94
CA LEU A 445 16.68 -10.07 -1.25
C LEU A 445 15.69 -11.23 -1.21
N GLY A 446 15.99 -12.29 -1.95
CA GLY A 446 15.21 -13.52 -1.91
C GLY A 446 15.39 -14.24 -0.57
N VAL A 447 14.28 -14.52 0.10
CA VAL A 447 14.22 -15.18 1.41
C VAL A 447 13.26 -16.35 1.36
N ASN A 448 13.61 -17.44 2.06
CA ASN A 448 12.72 -18.57 2.30
C ASN A 448 12.64 -18.88 3.80
N SER A 449 11.42 -19.01 4.32
CA SER A 449 11.16 -19.51 5.67
C SER A 449 10.60 -20.94 5.61
N SER A 450 11.02 -21.78 6.53
CA SER A 450 10.55 -23.17 6.63
C SER A 450 9.12 -23.32 7.19
N THR A 451 8.50 -22.20 7.61
CA THR A 451 7.15 -22.19 8.20
C THR A 451 6.47 -20.84 7.98
N ASN A 452 5.15 -20.88 7.76
CA ASN A 452 4.33 -19.66 7.64
C ASN A 452 4.17 -18.91 8.97
N MET A 453 4.49 -19.54 10.11
CA MET A 453 4.46 -18.90 11.43
C MET A 453 5.62 -17.93 11.66
N VAL A 454 6.62 -17.95 10.79
CA VAL A 454 7.75 -17.02 10.83
C VAL A 454 7.84 -16.31 9.47
N GLY A 455 7.45 -15.03 9.46
CA GLY A 455 7.74 -14.13 8.34
C GLY A 455 9.23 -13.79 8.32
N ALA A 456 9.82 -13.69 7.13
CA ALA A 456 11.23 -13.35 7.00
C ALA A 456 11.47 -12.54 5.73
N HIS A 457 12.15 -11.40 5.88
CA HIS A 457 12.49 -10.47 4.82
C HIS A 457 13.92 -9.98 4.99
N ALA A 458 14.62 -9.71 3.91
CA ALA A 458 15.99 -9.24 3.99
C ALA A 458 16.31 -8.16 2.94
N THR A 459 17.26 -7.31 3.31
CA THR A 459 17.74 -6.25 2.41
C THR A 459 19.24 -6.17 2.39
N PHE A 460 19.76 -5.79 1.25
CA PHE A 460 21.10 -5.25 1.11
C PHE A 460 20.99 -3.72 1.05
N ARG A 461 21.35 -3.07 2.14
CA ARG A 461 21.21 -1.62 2.30
C ARG A 461 22.37 -0.89 1.67
N ARG A 462 22.12 0.31 1.16
CA ARG A 462 23.14 1.17 0.56
C ARG A 462 24.20 1.67 1.57
N ASP A 463 23.87 1.67 2.85
CA ASP A 463 24.80 2.02 3.94
C ASP A 463 25.76 0.87 4.30
N GLY A 464 25.75 -0.23 3.57
CA GLY A 464 26.64 -1.36 3.75
C GLY A 464 26.19 -2.42 4.76
N PHE A 465 24.97 -2.27 5.30
CA PHE A 465 24.36 -3.25 6.19
C PHE A 465 23.51 -4.26 5.41
N ILE A 466 23.43 -5.48 5.98
CA ILE A 466 22.38 -6.44 5.68
C ILE A 466 21.31 -6.26 6.76
N GLY A 467 20.09 -5.94 6.34
CA GLY A 467 18.91 -5.94 7.17
C GLY A 467 18.20 -7.29 7.07
N LEU A 468 17.75 -7.81 8.19
CA LEU A 468 16.93 -9.02 8.28
C LEU A 468 15.77 -8.71 9.22
N MET A 469 14.54 -8.84 8.74
CA MET A 469 13.32 -8.75 9.53
C MET A 469 12.74 -10.16 9.72
N LEU A 470 12.50 -10.53 10.95
CA LEU A 470 11.87 -11.78 11.36
C LEU A 470 10.58 -11.47 12.11
N VAL A 471 9.47 -12.09 11.72
CA VAL A 471 8.15 -11.86 12.31
C VAL A 471 7.64 -13.15 12.92
N ASN A 472 7.63 -13.25 14.26
CA ASN A 472 7.02 -14.38 14.96
C ASN A 472 5.52 -14.15 15.15
N LYS A 473 4.72 -15.00 14.52
CA LYS A 473 3.24 -14.95 14.51
C LYS A 473 2.61 -15.81 15.61
N ASP A 474 3.42 -16.54 16.39
CA ASP A 474 2.94 -17.30 17.53
C ASP A 474 2.66 -16.37 18.71
N PRO A 475 1.43 -16.38 19.28
CA PRO A 475 1.06 -15.50 20.40
C PRO A 475 1.72 -15.89 21.74
N LYS A 476 2.19 -17.12 21.87
CA LYS A 476 2.58 -17.73 23.17
C LYS A 476 4.03 -18.12 23.27
N SER A 477 4.63 -18.54 22.16
CA SER A 477 5.92 -19.20 22.19
C SER A 477 6.99 -18.40 21.44
N PRO A 478 8.18 -18.24 22.02
CA PRO A 478 9.33 -17.76 21.26
C PRO A 478 9.75 -18.81 20.23
N VAL A 479 10.34 -18.35 19.14
CA VAL A 479 10.87 -19.20 18.07
C VAL A 479 12.38 -19.01 17.93
N ALA A 480 13.14 -20.10 17.89
CA ALA A 480 14.55 -20.08 17.54
C ALA A 480 14.70 -20.20 16.02
N VAL A 481 15.11 -19.13 15.38
CA VAL A 481 15.30 -19.05 13.93
C VAL A 481 16.76 -19.25 13.59
N LYS A 482 17.08 -20.37 12.91
CA LYS A 482 18.39 -20.57 12.30
C LYS A 482 18.42 -19.84 10.97
N VAL A 483 19.28 -18.85 10.83
CA VAL A 483 19.49 -18.07 9.63
C VAL A 483 20.71 -18.60 8.88
N THR A 484 20.56 -18.85 7.59
CA THR A 484 21.66 -19.22 6.69
C THR A 484 21.74 -18.23 5.54
N LEU A 485 22.88 -17.58 5.37
CA LEU A 485 23.16 -16.65 4.28
C LEU A 485 23.88 -17.39 3.14
N LYS A 486 23.34 -17.30 1.95
CA LYS A 486 23.97 -17.82 0.72
C LYS A 486 24.70 -16.68 0.02
N ASN A 487 25.79 -17.01 -0.67
CA ASN A 487 26.57 -16.08 -1.48
C ASN A 487 27.17 -14.89 -0.71
N GLY A 488 27.52 -15.11 0.56
CA GLY A 488 28.18 -14.11 1.41
C GLY A 488 27.98 -14.35 2.89
N GLY A 489 28.35 -13.36 3.71
CA GLY A 489 28.26 -13.42 5.15
C GLY A 489 28.15 -12.03 5.78
N VAL A 490 28.11 -12.01 7.11
CA VAL A 490 28.00 -10.80 7.92
C VAL A 490 29.18 -10.65 8.88
N GLY A 491 29.53 -9.41 9.21
CA GLY A 491 30.50 -9.05 10.24
C GLY A 491 29.90 -9.07 11.65
N ALA A 492 30.79 -9.04 12.66
CA ALA A 492 30.45 -9.44 14.02
C ALA A 492 29.57 -8.48 14.83
N ALA A 493 29.61 -7.17 14.56
CA ALA A 493 28.99 -6.17 15.42
C ALA A 493 27.82 -5.47 14.72
N GLY A 494 26.63 -5.60 15.26
CA GLY A 494 25.41 -5.01 14.70
C GLY A 494 24.40 -4.64 15.79
N LYS A 495 23.15 -4.51 15.36
CA LYS A 495 22.01 -4.12 16.20
C LYS A 495 20.87 -5.09 16.03
N ARG A 496 20.14 -5.30 17.10
CA ARG A 496 18.84 -5.95 17.15
C ARG A 496 17.80 -4.92 17.59
N ILE A 497 16.68 -4.88 16.90
CA ILE A 497 15.54 -4.03 17.21
C ILE A 497 14.32 -4.93 17.32
N ASP A 498 13.61 -4.86 18.45
CA ASP A 498 12.41 -5.65 18.70
C ASP A 498 11.21 -4.74 18.93
N TYR A 499 10.11 -5.03 18.26
CA TYR A 499 8.80 -4.45 18.54
C TYR A 499 7.73 -5.56 18.52
N GLY A 500 7.00 -5.68 19.59
CA GLY A 500 5.99 -6.73 19.72
C GLY A 500 5.01 -6.47 20.85
N ALA A 501 4.35 -7.54 21.31
CA ALA A 501 3.32 -7.47 22.34
C ALA A 501 3.82 -6.81 23.64
N GLU A 502 5.06 -7.06 24.04
CA GLU A 502 5.65 -6.45 25.24
C GLU A 502 5.71 -4.92 25.12
N GLN A 503 6.33 -4.41 24.04
CA GLN A 503 6.47 -2.96 23.81
C GLN A 503 5.11 -2.29 23.63
N PHE A 504 4.22 -2.92 22.86
CA PHE A 504 2.88 -2.39 22.62
C PHE A 504 2.09 -2.24 23.93
N ASN A 505 2.07 -3.30 24.78
CA ASN A 505 1.35 -3.28 26.05
C ASN A 505 1.94 -2.29 27.05
N ALA A 506 3.24 -2.05 26.99
CA ALA A 506 3.93 -1.05 27.79
C ALA A 506 3.79 0.39 27.24
N GLY A 507 3.20 0.57 26.05
CA GLY A 507 3.18 1.86 25.37
C GLY A 507 4.59 2.38 25.01
N ALA A 508 5.54 1.47 24.81
CA ALA A 508 6.95 1.77 24.60
C ALA A 508 7.32 1.73 23.10
N ALA A 509 8.37 2.45 22.74
CA ALA A 509 9.02 2.32 21.44
C ALA A 509 9.72 0.98 21.28
N ALA A 510 10.17 0.65 20.06
CA ALA A 510 10.97 -0.53 19.80
C ALA A 510 12.23 -0.58 20.68
N ASN A 511 12.54 -1.76 21.19
CA ASN A 511 13.74 -1.99 22.00
C ASN A 511 14.96 -2.17 21.10
N VAL A 512 16.04 -1.46 21.38
CA VAL A 512 17.29 -1.53 20.61
C VAL A 512 18.39 -2.10 21.49
N ALA A 513 19.04 -3.17 21.03
CA ALA A 513 20.13 -3.83 21.73
C ALA A 513 21.31 -4.14 20.79
N PRO A 514 22.54 -4.25 21.29
CA PRO A 514 23.65 -4.81 20.53
C PRO A 514 23.34 -6.25 20.10
N PHE A 515 23.78 -6.61 18.91
CA PHE A 515 23.70 -7.96 18.39
C PHE A 515 25.02 -8.37 17.74
N SER A 516 25.45 -9.59 17.97
CA SER A 516 26.69 -10.11 17.39
C SER A 516 26.43 -11.42 16.67
N ALA A 517 26.82 -11.46 15.40
CA ALA A 517 26.87 -12.67 14.60
C ALA A 517 27.98 -12.50 13.55
N ALA A 518 28.62 -13.57 13.17
CA ALA A 518 29.66 -13.52 12.14
C ALA A 518 29.57 -14.75 11.22
N GLY A 519 29.97 -14.55 9.98
CA GLY A 519 29.94 -15.61 8.98
C GLY A 519 28.58 -15.72 8.27
N ASN A 520 28.22 -16.94 7.89
CA ASN A 520 27.04 -17.19 7.06
C ASN A 520 25.92 -17.95 7.79
N GLU A 521 26.10 -18.29 9.07
CA GLU A 521 25.06 -18.94 9.87
C GLU A 521 25.03 -18.38 11.29
N PHE A 522 23.81 -18.11 11.79
CA PHE A 522 23.57 -17.71 13.17
C PHE A 522 22.14 -18.04 13.61
N THR A 523 21.85 -17.95 14.89
CA THR A 523 20.51 -18.20 15.44
C THR A 523 20.00 -16.96 16.16
N VAL A 524 18.72 -16.64 15.93
CA VAL A 524 17.99 -15.55 16.57
C VAL A 524 16.76 -16.12 17.27
N THR A 525 16.58 -15.83 18.55
CA THR A 525 15.32 -16.13 19.24
C THR A 525 14.39 -14.92 19.12
N VAL A 526 13.23 -15.10 18.48
CA VAL A 526 12.20 -14.07 18.29
C VAL A 526 11.08 -14.30 19.30
N PRO A 527 10.77 -13.33 20.18
CA PRO A 527 9.69 -13.46 21.17
C PRO A 527 8.31 -13.65 20.53
N PRO A 528 7.27 -14.03 21.29
CA PRO A 528 5.91 -14.15 20.81
C PRO A 528 5.40 -12.81 20.25
N TYR A 529 4.59 -12.85 19.17
CA TYR A 529 4.01 -11.65 18.52
C TYR A 529 5.00 -10.49 18.43
N THR A 530 6.17 -10.74 17.84
CA THR A 530 7.26 -9.76 17.77
C THR A 530 7.85 -9.70 16.36
N ILE A 531 8.13 -8.47 15.91
CA ILE A 531 9.01 -8.18 14.79
C ILE A 531 10.40 -7.97 15.36
N THR A 532 11.39 -8.69 14.84
CA THR A 532 12.81 -8.54 15.19
C THR A 532 13.59 -8.15 13.95
N ASP A 533 14.15 -6.94 13.93
CA ASP A 533 15.11 -6.51 12.92
C ASP A 533 16.53 -6.74 13.40
N ILE A 534 17.35 -7.30 12.53
CA ILE A 534 18.78 -7.49 12.72
C ILE A 534 19.51 -6.69 11.64
N LEU A 535 20.39 -5.79 12.06
CA LEU A 535 21.26 -5.03 11.17
C LEU A 535 22.70 -5.44 11.41
N LEU A 536 23.33 -6.06 10.42
CA LEU A 536 24.72 -6.53 10.48
C LEU A 536 25.53 -5.96 9.31
N PRO A 537 26.77 -5.53 9.53
CA PRO A 537 27.62 -5.11 8.43
C PRO A 537 27.88 -6.29 7.49
N ARG A 538 27.91 -6.02 6.18
CA ARG A 538 28.31 -7.05 5.21
C ARG A 538 29.76 -7.41 5.41
N GLN A 539 30.06 -8.70 5.34
CA GLN A 539 31.42 -9.19 5.21
C GLN A 539 31.78 -9.19 3.72
N ASN A 540 32.87 -8.50 3.37
CA ASN A 540 33.39 -8.44 2.00
C ASN A 540 33.98 -9.80 1.58
#